data_931191c29186115fb5b35c441565fd9e
#
_entry.id   931191c29186115fb5b35c441565fd9e
#
_cell.length_a   1.000
_cell.length_b   1.000
_cell.length_c   1.000
_cell.angle_alpha   90.00
_cell.angle_beta   90.00
_cell.angle_gamma   90.00
#
_symmetry.space_group_name_H-M   'P 1'
#
loop_
_entity.id
_entity.type
_entity.pdbx_description
1 polymer ?
#
loop_
_entity_poly.entity_id
_entity_poly.type
_entity_poly.pdbx_seq_one_letter_code
_entity_poly.pdbx_strand_id
1 'polypeptide(L)'
;MPHKQALLTGATGFVASHLLPALLADGWSVRACGRRPRPDWFPQEVDYRSVDLARPEGLDALYDGVTHLFHLAGASSSPSTDEEMHRGNVVATRHLLAAAPATLARVVHMSSTSVYGEEVQLPVPVPEDVQPHPSRGYGKAKWEAEQEMWAKAEAGMAVVVLRPVSTFGPGNVKLLGSAVLDTAIEAWAGLATLAVAARPVEQRLVHIDDLVGASLHLAEHEEAVGHAYNVVAEQYPSSHDVARILAGAFGMEVEMDDQADCGLAYEDRAAIHAQMLEHGMAPHIFLTEQRFRFMAKENRNNRLRVDALLGTGFRFAHSDLEPAIQTTIDWYREHRWIITR
;
A
#
# COMPACT_ATOMS: atom_id res chain seq x y z
N MET A 1 -12.45 3.17 -29.60
CA MET A 1 -12.66 3.75 -28.26
C MET A 1 -11.85 5.03 -28.17
N PRO A 2 -12.28 6.06 -27.44
CA PRO A 2 -11.41 7.24 -27.24
C PRO A 2 -10.08 6.81 -26.63
N HIS A 3 -9.01 7.47 -27.04
CA HIS A 3 -7.66 7.18 -26.56
C HIS A 3 -7.57 7.50 -25.05
N LYS A 4 -7.28 6.50 -24.22
CA LYS A 4 -7.12 6.68 -22.77
C LYS A 4 -5.65 6.95 -22.47
N GLN A 5 -5.34 8.10 -21.86
CA GLN A 5 -4.00 8.42 -21.41
C GLN A 5 -4.01 8.71 -19.91
N ALA A 6 -3.29 7.90 -19.17
CA ALA A 6 -3.12 8.02 -17.73
C ALA A 6 -1.90 8.88 -17.38
N LEU A 7 -2.06 9.78 -16.41
CA LEU A 7 -0.94 10.33 -15.63
C LEU A 7 -0.82 9.51 -14.34
N LEU A 8 0.28 8.78 -14.18
CA LEU A 8 0.57 7.97 -13.00
C LEU A 8 1.65 8.66 -12.16
N THR A 9 1.27 9.19 -11.00
CA THR A 9 2.23 9.79 -10.08
C THR A 9 2.73 8.79 -9.04
N GLY A 10 3.92 9.03 -8.48
CA GLY A 10 4.53 8.05 -7.56
C GLY A 10 4.95 6.76 -8.26
N ALA A 11 5.32 6.86 -9.54
CA ALA A 11 5.51 5.76 -10.47
C ALA A 11 6.58 4.72 -10.08
N THR A 12 7.48 5.05 -9.15
CA THR A 12 8.50 4.13 -8.62
C THR A 12 8.10 3.47 -7.30
N GLY A 13 6.85 3.66 -6.86
CA GLY A 13 6.31 3.06 -5.64
C GLY A 13 5.74 1.66 -5.84
N PHE A 14 5.51 0.94 -4.74
CA PHE A 14 5.00 -0.43 -4.73
C PHE A 14 3.66 -0.57 -5.48
N VAL A 15 2.66 0.25 -5.20
CA VAL A 15 1.37 0.17 -5.91
C VAL A 15 1.54 0.48 -7.39
N ALA A 16 2.37 1.47 -7.73
CA ALA A 16 2.61 1.85 -9.12
C ALA A 16 3.33 0.77 -9.92
N SER A 17 4.21 -0.03 -9.30
CA SER A 17 4.91 -1.14 -9.99
C SER A 17 3.96 -2.25 -10.46
N HIS A 18 2.76 -2.33 -9.89
CA HIS A 18 1.69 -3.24 -10.31
C HIS A 18 0.63 -2.54 -11.17
N LEU A 19 0.28 -1.29 -10.85
CA LEU A 19 -0.74 -0.57 -11.63
C LEU A 19 -0.24 -0.19 -13.04
N LEU A 20 1.03 0.16 -13.19
CA LEU A 20 1.60 0.50 -14.50
C LEU A 20 1.47 -0.63 -15.53
N PRO A 21 1.96 -1.87 -15.25
CA PRO A 21 1.77 -2.96 -16.22
C PRO A 21 0.30 -3.30 -16.45
N ALA A 22 -0.57 -3.16 -15.45
CA ALA A 22 -2.00 -3.39 -15.61
C ALA A 22 -2.66 -2.35 -16.53
N LEU A 23 -2.30 -1.06 -16.41
CA LEU A 23 -2.74 -0.01 -17.33
C LEU A 23 -2.28 -0.28 -18.77
N LEU A 24 -1.01 -0.65 -18.95
CA LEU A 24 -0.47 -0.98 -20.28
C LEU A 24 -1.17 -2.19 -20.91
N ALA A 25 -1.42 -3.25 -20.10
CA ALA A 25 -2.14 -4.45 -20.54
C ALA A 25 -3.60 -4.16 -20.95
N ASP A 26 -4.25 -3.18 -20.28
CA ASP A 26 -5.59 -2.70 -20.60
C ASP A 26 -5.59 -1.66 -21.76
N GLY A 27 -4.47 -1.47 -22.44
CA GLY A 27 -4.33 -0.63 -23.63
C GLY A 27 -4.26 0.88 -23.38
N TRP A 28 -3.96 1.31 -22.13
CA TRP A 28 -3.74 2.72 -21.82
C TRP A 28 -2.37 3.19 -22.30
N SER A 29 -2.29 4.41 -22.79
CA SER A 29 -1.03 5.12 -22.84
C SER A 29 -0.75 5.70 -21.44
N VAL A 30 0.51 5.63 -21.00
CA VAL A 30 0.87 6.07 -19.65
C VAL A 30 1.97 7.11 -19.69
N ARG A 31 1.71 8.28 -19.11
CA ARG A 31 2.72 9.21 -18.63
C ARG A 31 2.93 8.95 -17.15
N ALA A 32 4.16 8.71 -16.74
CA ALA A 32 4.51 8.39 -15.38
C ALA A 32 5.43 9.46 -14.80
N CYS A 33 5.30 9.79 -13.51
CA CYS A 33 6.21 10.72 -12.89
C CYS A 33 6.64 10.30 -11.48
N GLY A 34 7.85 10.73 -11.11
CA GLY A 34 8.45 10.52 -9.81
C GLY A 34 9.61 11.45 -9.56
N ARG A 35 10.08 11.56 -8.31
CA ARG A 35 11.19 12.46 -7.93
C ARG A 35 12.56 11.98 -8.40
N ARG A 36 12.73 10.65 -8.57
CA ARG A 36 13.99 10.04 -8.99
C ARG A 36 14.11 10.10 -10.51
N PRO A 37 15.32 10.04 -11.05
CA PRO A 37 15.51 9.78 -12.47
C PRO A 37 14.79 8.50 -12.89
N ARG A 38 14.51 8.38 -14.19
CA ARG A 38 13.90 7.16 -14.75
C ARG A 38 14.74 5.95 -14.36
N PRO A 39 14.18 4.93 -13.71
CA PRO A 39 14.91 3.70 -13.42
C PRO A 39 15.19 2.90 -14.71
N ASP A 40 16.30 2.17 -14.75
CA ASP A 40 16.71 1.36 -15.92
C ASP A 40 15.68 0.26 -16.26
N TRP A 41 14.99 -0.27 -15.24
CA TRP A 41 13.96 -1.30 -15.40
C TRP A 41 12.61 -0.75 -15.90
N PHE A 42 12.44 0.57 -16.00
CA PHE A 42 11.17 1.18 -16.36
C PHE A 42 10.88 0.98 -17.85
N PRO A 43 9.64 0.59 -18.26
CA PRO A 43 9.32 0.28 -19.66
C PRO A 43 9.65 1.43 -20.61
N GLN A 44 10.27 1.13 -21.76
CA GLN A 44 10.76 2.15 -22.70
C GLN A 44 9.64 2.97 -23.34
N GLU A 45 8.48 2.37 -23.54
CA GLU A 45 7.27 2.96 -24.13
C GLU A 45 6.56 3.98 -23.23
N VAL A 46 6.89 4.00 -21.94
CA VAL A 46 6.27 4.92 -20.98
C VAL A 46 6.97 6.28 -20.99
N ASP A 47 6.22 7.37 -21.17
CA ASP A 47 6.71 8.74 -21.03
C ASP A 47 6.96 9.04 -19.53
N TYR A 48 8.20 8.86 -19.08
CA TYR A 48 8.59 9.10 -17.69
C TYR A 48 9.14 10.51 -17.49
N ARG A 49 8.62 11.23 -16.49
CA ARG A 49 9.05 12.57 -16.11
C ARG A 49 9.61 12.58 -14.69
N SER A 50 10.87 13.03 -14.54
CA SER A 50 11.46 13.27 -13.22
C SER A 50 11.01 14.65 -12.72
N VAL A 51 10.15 14.68 -11.70
CA VAL A 51 9.55 15.93 -11.18
C VAL A 51 9.25 15.82 -9.68
N ASP A 52 9.48 16.91 -8.95
CA ASP A 52 9.04 17.05 -7.55
C ASP A 52 7.69 17.78 -7.53
N LEU A 53 6.61 17.03 -7.29
CA LEU A 53 5.25 17.58 -7.22
C LEU A 53 5.05 18.62 -6.11
N ALA A 54 5.95 18.70 -5.13
CA ALA A 54 5.93 19.75 -4.12
C ALA A 54 6.50 21.10 -4.63
N ARG A 55 6.85 21.18 -5.92
CA ARG A 55 7.21 22.40 -6.64
C ARG A 55 6.16 22.65 -7.72
N PRO A 56 5.58 23.85 -7.82
CA PRO A 56 4.47 24.11 -8.75
C PRO A 56 4.89 24.26 -10.21
N GLU A 57 6.19 24.51 -10.48
CA GLU A 57 6.68 24.85 -11.80
C GLU A 57 6.63 23.67 -12.77
N GLY A 58 6.03 23.86 -13.94
CA GLY A 58 6.02 22.90 -15.05
C GLY A 58 5.11 21.69 -14.85
N LEU A 59 4.23 21.69 -13.85
CA LEU A 59 3.30 20.59 -13.62
C LEU A 59 2.18 20.53 -14.67
N ASP A 60 1.86 21.62 -15.31
CA ASP A 60 0.90 21.73 -16.43
C ASP A 60 1.29 20.83 -17.61
N ALA A 61 2.58 20.76 -17.93
CA ALA A 61 3.10 19.91 -18.99
C ALA A 61 2.91 18.39 -18.73
N LEU A 62 2.64 17.99 -17.50
CA LEU A 62 2.29 16.62 -17.16
C LEU A 62 0.94 16.20 -17.75
N TYR A 63 0.05 17.16 -17.98
CA TYR A 63 -1.33 16.90 -18.38
C TYR A 63 -1.57 16.92 -19.90
N ASP A 64 -0.56 17.18 -20.73
CA ASP A 64 -0.72 17.18 -22.18
C ASP A 64 -1.27 15.85 -22.69
N GLY A 65 -2.51 15.85 -23.23
CA GLY A 65 -3.20 14.67 -23.73
C GLY A 65 -3.76 13.72 -22.65
N VAL A 66 -3.53 14.01 -21.37
CA VAL A 66 -3.99 13.16 -20.25
C VAL A 66 -5.50 13.24 -20.09
N THR A 67 -6.13 12.09 -19.94
CA THR A 67 -7.55 11.95 -19.66
C THR A 67 -7.83 11.54 -18.21
N HIS A 68 -6.93 10.79 -17.59
CA HIS A 68 -7.10 10.25 -16.23
C HIS A 68 -5.86 10.47 -15.39
N LEU A 69 -6.05 10.85 -14.14
CA LEU A 69 -4.98 10.97 -13.16
C LEU A 69 -5.09 9.85 -12.14
N PHE A 70 -4.04 9.02 -12.02
CA PHE A 70 -3.84 8.08 -10.90
C PHE A 70 -2.81 8.68 -9.94
N HIS A 71 -3.30 9.25 -8.85
CA HIS A 71 -2.46 9.95 -7.89
C HIS A 71 -2.05 9.04 -6.72
N LEU A 72 -0.89 8.39 -6.88
CA LEU A 72 -0.30 7.50 -5.87
C LEU A 72 0.91 8.13 -5.14
N ALA A 73 1.38 9.29 -5.63
CA ALA A 73 2.49 9.97 -4.99
C ALA A 73 2.14 10.37 -3.55
N GLY A 74 3.09 10.18 -2.66
CA GLY A 74 2.98 10.54 -1.26
C GLY A 74 4.18 10.08 -0.46
N ALA A 75 4.46 10.76 0.66
CA ALA A 75 5.44 10.31 1.63
C ALA A 75 4.81 9.24 2.54
N SER A 76 5.52 8.13 2.76
CA SER A 76 5.10 7.07 3.67
C SER A 76 5.59 7.33 5.09
N SER A 77 4.96 6.71 6.08
CA SER A 77 5.12 6.94 7.52
C SER A 77 6.49 6.63 8.14
N SER A 78 7.48 6.14 7.42
CA SER A 78 8.82 5.90 7.97
C SER A 78 9.85 5.78 6.84
N PRO A 79 11.00 6.45 6.94
CA PRO A 79 11.50 7.31 8.04
C PRO A 79 11.13 8.80 7.91
N SER A 80 9.99 9.18 7.36
CA SER A 80 9.61 10.59 7.10
C SER A 80 9.17 11.35 8.34
N THR A 81 9.57 12.61 8.45
CA THR A 81 9.07 13.56 9.45
C THR A 81 7.65 14.03 9.12
N ASP A 82 6.95 14.66 10.07
CA ASP A 82 5.61 15.24 9.83
C ASP A 82 5.65 16.32 8.73
N GLU A 83 6.72 17.12 8.67
CA GLU A 83 6.92 18.12 7.62
C GLU A 83 7.11 17.48 6.25
N GLU A 84 7.93 16.44 6.15
CA GLU A 84 8.12 15.67 4.91
C GLU A 84 6.82 14.99 4.47
N MET A 85 6.05 14.45 5.42
CA MET A 85 4.74 13.87 5.13
C MET A 85 3.74 14.92 4.64
N HIS A 86 3.68 16.09 5.29
CA HIS A 86 2.83 17.20 4.84
C HIS A 86 3.25 17.68 3.45
N ARG A 87 4.54 17.93 3.23
CA ARG A 87 5.08 18.37 1.95
C ARG A 87 4.80 17.35 0.84
N GLY A 88 5.05 16.07 1.10
CA GLY A 88 4.93 15.00 0.11
C GLY A 88 3.50 14.55 -0.18
N ASN A 89 2.56 14.74 0.75
CA ASN A 89 1.15 14.37 0.55
C ASN A 89 0.30 15.60 0.24
N VAL A 90 0.33 16.65 1.08
CA VAL A 90 -0.61 17.77 0.98
C VAL A 90 -0.16 18.79 -0.07
N VAL A 91 1.07 19.32 0.08
CA VAL A 91 1.58 20.36 -0.83
C VAL A 91 1.69 19.82 -2.25
N ALA A 92 2.21 18.59 -2.40
CA ALA A 92 2.32 17.93 -3.70
C ALA A 92 0.94 17.74 -4.37
N THR A 93 -0.06 17.29 -3.61
CA THR A 93 -1.43 17.12 -4.11
C THR A 93 -2.05 18.45 -4.52
N ARG A 94 -1.91 19.49 -3.70
CA ARG A 94 -2.41 20.84 -3.99
C ARG A 94 -1.84 21.41 -5.29
N HIS A 95 -0.52 21.32 -5.48
CA HIS A 95 0.12 21.82 -6.69
C HIS A 95 -0.29 21.02 -7.93
N LEU A 96 -0.32 19.69 -7.80
CA LEU A 96 -0.76 18.81 -8.89
C LEU A 96 -2.20 19.13 -9.34
N LEU A 97 -3.11 19.31 -8.38
CA LEU A 97 -4.51 19.65 -8.67
C LEU A 97 -4.70 21.11 -9.16
N ALA A 98 -3.81 22.02 -8.78
CA ALA A 98 -3.82 23.40 -9.31
C ALA A 98 -3.44 23.45 -10.79
N ALA A 99 -2.56 22.54 -11.26
CA ALA A 99 -2.15 22.41 -12.66
C ALA A 99 -3.12 21.54 -13.49
N ALA A 100 -4.03 20.81 -12.84
CA ALA A 100 -4.92 19.87 -13.52
C ALA A 100 -5.97 20.60 -14.39
N PRO A 101 -6.15 20.21 -15.66
CA PRO A 101 -7.20 20.77 -16.48
C PRO A 101 -8.60 20.29 -16.03
N ALA A 102 -9.60 21.15 -16.19
CA ALA A 102 -10.99 20.79 -15.88
C ALA A 102 -11.57 19.67 -16.80
N THR A 103 -10.86 19.33 -17.87
CA THR A 103 -11.26 18.32 -18.85
C THR A 103 -10.86 16.89 -18.47
N LEU A 104 -10.22 16.67 -17.30
CA LEU A 104 -9.94 15.32 -16.85
C LEU A 104 -11.22 14.51 -16.69
N ALA A 105 -11.25 13.35 -17.34
CA ALA A 105 -12.38 12.43 -17.23
C ALA A 105 -12.46 11.82 -15.82
N ARG A 106 -11.29 11.57 -15.16
CA ARG A 106 -11.26 11.00 -13.82
C ARG A 106 -9.96 11.32 -13.08
N VAL A 107 -10.10 11.52 -11.76
CA VAL A 107 -8.98 11.54 -10.80
C VAL A 107 -9.19 10.40 -9.82
N VAL A 108 -8.27 9.45 -9.78
CA VAL A 108 -8.23 8.35 -8.81
C VAL A 108 -7.14 8.66 -7.78
N HIS A 109 -7.54 8.92 -6.55
CA HIS A 109 -6.62 9.26 -5.46
C HIS A 109 -6.40 8.08 -4.51
N MET A 110 -5.14 7.71 -4.31
CA MET A 110 -4.75 6.70 -3.34
C MET A 110 -4.58 7.32 -1.96
N SER A 111 -5.62 7.28 -1.14
CA SER A 111 -5.61 7.65 0.27
C SER A 111 -5.16 6.47 1.16
N SER A 112 -5.72 6.30 2.33
CA SER A 112 -5.46 5.20 3.25
C SER A 112 -6.56 5.12 4.32
N THR A 113 -6.85 3.95 4.84
CA THR A 113 -7.72 3.80 6.02
C THR A 113 -7.14 4.44 7.30
N SER A 114 -5.86 4.83 7.29
CA SER A 114 -5.26 5.61 8.39
C SER A 114 -5.92 6.98 8.59
N VAL A 115 -6.68 7.48 7.61
CA VAL A 115 -7.47 8.73 7.75
C VAL A 115 -8.53 8.64 8.85
N TYR A 116 -9.03 7.44 9.15
CA TYR A 116 -10.02 7.27 10.21
C TYR A 116 -9.47 7.56 11.60
N GLY A 117 -8.15 7.47 11.80
CA GLY A 117 -7.53 7.62 13.13
C GLY A 117 -7.77 6.40 14.03
N GLU A 118 -7.17 6.44 15.20
CA GLU A 118 -7.26 5.36 16.20
C GLU A 118 -7.69 5.87 17.58
N GLU A 119 -7.77 7.18 17.77
CA GLU A 119 -8.05 7.80 19.06
C GLU A 119 -9.55 7.85 19.37
N VAL A 120 -10.38 7.89 18.33
CA VAL A 120 -11.84 7.93 18.42
C VAL A 120 -12.42 6.59 18.03
N GLN A 121 -13.34 6.06 18.86
CA GLN A 121 -14.11 4.87 18.50
C GLN A 121 -15.16 5.24 17.46
N LEU A 122 -15.07 4.62 16.29
CA LEU A 122 -16.03 4.75 15.20
C LEU A 122 -17.03 3.59 15.21
N PRO A 123 -18.15 3.69 14.47
CA PRO A 123 -18.98 2.52 14.17
C PRO A 123 -18.16 1.41 13.52
N VAL A 124 -18.34 0.17 13.93
CA VAL A 124 -17.62 -0.99 13.36
C VAL A 124 -18.64 -1.98 12.80
N PRO A 125 -18.54 -2.38 11.53
CA PRO A 125 -17.51 -2.00 10.54
C PRO A 125 -17.62 -0.53 10.12
N VAL A 126 -16.45 0.14 9.97
CA VAL A 126 -16.35 1.57 9.67
C VAL A 126 -16.79 1.83 8.23
N PRO A 127 -17.84 2.63 8.01
CA PRO A 127 -18.28 3.00 6.68
C PRO A 127 -17.45 4.17 6.12
N GLU A 128 -17.54 4.38 4.81
CA GLU A 128 -16.76 5.40 4.10
C GLU A 128 -17.21 6.84 4.38
N ASP A 129 -18.49 7.04 4.75
CA ASP A 129 -19.12 8.32 5.03
C ASP A 129 -18.87 8.86 6.45
N VAL A 130 -18.19 8.08 7.29
CA VAL A 130 -17.83 8.54 8.63
C VAL A 130 -16.79 9.64 8.56
N GLN A 131 -16.93 10.67 9.42
CA GLN A 131 -15.95 11.75 9.50
C GLN A 131 -14.59 11.21 9.95
N PRO A 132 -13.50 11.41 9.17
CA PRO A 132 -12.14 11.06 9.58
C PRO A 132 -11.65 11.88 10.77
N HIS A 133 -10.90 11.24 11.67
CA HIS A 133 -10.35 11.85 12.89
C HIS A 133 -8.86 11.53 13.11
N PRO A 134 -7.99 11.69 12.10
CA PRO A 134 -6.56 11.47 12.30
C PRO A 134 -5.94 12.65 13.04
N SER A 135 -5.22 12.39 14.14
CA SER A 135 -4.64 13.45 14.99
C SER A 135 -3.23 13.85 14.56
N ARG A 136 -2.47 12.94 13.96
CA ARG A 136 -1.03 13.12 13.67
C ARG A 136 -0.50 12.21 12.57
N GLY A 137 0.72 12.50 12.15
CA GLY A 137 1.53 11.65 11.29
C GLY A 137 0.89 11.36 9.93
N TYR A 138 1.12 10.16 9.43
CA TYR A 138 0.71 9.72 8.10
C TYR A 138 -0.81 9.84 7.87
N GLY A 139 -1.63 9.41 8.82
CA GLY A 139 -3.09 9.49 8.69
C GLY A 139 -3.57 10.93 8.51
N LYS A 140 -3.02 11.89 9.29
CA LYS A 140 -3.33 13.31 9.16
C LYS A 140 -2.93 13.85 7.79
N ALA A 141 -1.72 13.58 7.34
CA ALA A 141 -1.24 14.05 6.03
C ALA A 141 -2.07 13.48 4.86
N LYS A 142 -2.52 12.21 4.97
CA LYS A 142 -3.41 11.60 3.96
C LYS A 142 -4.81 12.21 3.98
N TRP A 143 -5.35 12.51 5.17
CA TRP A 143 -6.64 13.18 5.28
C TRP A 143 -6.60 14.61 4.73
N GLU A 144 -5.57 15.38 5.07
CA GLU A 144 -5.40 16.74 4.53
C GLU A 144 -5.26 16.74 2.99
N ALA A 145 -4.55 15.75 2.42
CA ALA A 145 -4.47 15.56 0.97
C ALA A 145 -5.83 15.17 0.36
N GLU A 146 -6.59 14.33 1.05
CA GLU A 146 -7.95 13.95 0.64
C GLU A 146 -8.90 15.16 0.65
N GLN A 147 -8.76 16.08 1.61
CA GLN A 147 -9.52 17.34 1.63
C GLN A 147 -9.25 18.23 0.40
N GLU A 148 -7.99 18.29 -0.10
CA GLU A 148 -7.68 18.97 -1.36
C GLU A 148 -8.41 18.32 -2.55
N MET A 149 -8.57 16.99 -2.56
CA MET A 149 -9.34 16.25 -3.56
C MET A 149 -10.82 16.60 -3.49
N TRP A 150 -11.40 16.61 -2.29
CA TRP A 150 -12.83 16.95 -2.11
C TRP A 150 -13.15 18.40 -2.49
N ALA A 151 -12.26 19.34 -2.19
CA ALA A 151 -12.42 20.72 -2.64
C ALA A 151 -12.46 20.85 -4.17
N LYS A 152 -11.71 20.00 -4.90
CA LYS A 152 -11.77 19.94 -6.36
C LYS A 152 -13.01 19.21 -6.87
N ALA A 153 -13.48 18.18 -6.15
CA ALA A 153 -14.72 17.50 -6.48
C ALA A 153 -15.94 18.45 -6.36
N GLU A 154 -15.99 19.27 -5.32
CA GLU A 154 -17.00 20.32 -5.14
C GLU A 154 -16.97 21.35 -6.28
N ALA A 155 -15.79 21.59 -6.86
CA ALA A 155 -15.60 22.45 -8.04
C ALA A 155 -15.91 21.74 -9.37
N GLY A 156 -16.40 20.50 -9.35
CA GLY A 156 -16.85 19.75 -10.53
C GLY A 156 -15.81 18.78 -11.12
N MET A 157 -14.67 18.54 -10.46
CA MET A 157 -13.71 17.54 -10.91
C MET A 157 -14.20 16.12 -10.55
N ALA A 158 -14.12 15.18 -11.48
CA ALA A 158 -14.54 13.80 -11.28
C ALA A 158 -13.52 13.01 -10.43
N VAL A 159 -13.61 13.14 -9.11
CA VAL A 159 -12.69 12.53 -8.14
C VAL A 159 -13.28 11.24 -7.58
N VAL A 160 -12.42 10.22 -7.45
CA VAL A 160 -12.67 8.96 -6.72
C VAL A 160 -11.51 8.75 -5.74
N VAL A 161 -11.82 8.36 -4.51
CA VAL A 161 -10.82 8.13 -3.48
C VAL A 161 -10.82 6.65 -3.05
N LEU A 162 -9.65 6.02 -3.05
CA LEU A 162 -9.46 4.68 -2.49
C LEU A 162 -8.76 4.80 -1.13
N ARG A 163 -9.30 4.12 -0.13
CA ARG A 163 -8.74 4.01 1.22
C ARG A 163 -8.30 2.56 1.48
N PRO A 164 -7.12 2.15 0.97
CA PRO A 164 -6.60 0.81 1.22
C PRO A 164 -6.13 0.64 2.67
N VAL A 165 -6.19 -0.60 3.12
CA VAL A 165 -5.53 -1.11 4.33
C VAL A 165 -4.08 -1.49 4.04
N SER A 166 -3.46 -2.28 4.94
CA SER A 166 -2.13 -2.86 4.72
C SER A 166 -2.13 -3.71 3.45
N THR A 167 -1.55 -3.17 2.39
CA THR A 167 -1.45 -3.84 1.09
C THR A 167 -0.22 -4.73 1.05
N PHE A 168 -0.38 -5.96 0.59
CA PHE A 168 0.70 -6.93 0.44
C PHE A 168 0.70 -7.56 -0.96
N GLY A 169 1.77 -8.26 -1.28
CA GLY A 169 1.96 -8.95 -2.56
C GLY A 169 3.42 -8.89 -3.00
N PRO A 170 3.74 -9.44 -4.17
CA PRO A 170 5.06 -9.43 -4.76
C PRO A 170 5.69 -8.04 -4.75
N GLY A 171 6.94 -7.92 -4.27
CA GLY A 171 7.64 -6.63 -4.22
C GLY A 171 7.30 -5.71 -3.04
N ASN A 172 6.46 -6.13 -2.08
CA ASN A 172 6.22 -5.36 -0.86
C ASN A 172 7.44 -5.41 0.07
N VAL A 173 7.97 -4.23 0.44
CA VAL A 173 9.20 -4.12 1.25
C VAL A 173 8.94 -3.85 2.74
N LYS A 174 7.67 -3.77 3.15
CA LYS A 174 7.25 -3.38 4.52
C LYS A 174 6.11 -4.29 5.00
N LEU A 175 5.69 -4.12 6.23
CA LEU A 175 4.52 -4.78 6.83
C LEU A 175 4.64 -6.31 6.73
N LEU A 176 3.82 -6.95 5.90
CA LEU A 176 3.91 -8.40 5.70
C LEU A 176 5.30 -8.83 5.19
N GLY A 177 5.91 -8.05 4.30
CA GLY A 177 7.29 -8.31 3.85
C GLY A 177 8.29 -8.35 5.01
N SER A 178 8.19 -7.41 5.97
CA SER A 178 9.04 -7.44 7.17
C SER A 178 8.76 -8.66 8.06
N ALA A 179 7.50 -9.10 8.19
CA ALA A 179 7.18 -10.30 8.95
C ALA A 179 7.71 -11.58 8.28
N VAL A 180 7.67 -11.64 6.94
CA VAL A 180 8.29 -12.72 6.17
C VAL A 180 9.81 -12.74 6.39
N LEU A 181 10.47 -11.57 6.38
CA LEU A 181 11.91 -11.45 6.64
C LEU A 181 12.26 -11.89 8.06
N ASP A 182 11.50 -11.44 9.08
CA ASP A 182 11.69 -11.86 10.46
C ASP A 182 11.61 -13.39 10.61
N THR A 183 10.61 -14.02 9.97
CA THR A 183 10.47 -15.49 10.00
C THR A 183 11.63 -16.18 9.25
N ALA A 184 12.06 -15.63 8.10
CA ALA A 184 13.20 -16.16 7.36
C ALA A 184 14.51 -16.09 8.17
N ILE A 185 14.72 -15.02 8.93
CA ILE A 185 15.87 -14.84 9.83
C ILE A 185 15.85 -15.90 10.94
N GLU A 186 14.71 -16.13 11.56
CA GLU A 186 14.58 -17.14 12.63
C GLU A 186 14.76 -18.56 12.10
N ALA A 187 14.20 -18.88 10.95
CA ALA A 187 14.46 -20.14 10.26
C ALA A 187 15.94 -20.31 9.88
N TRP A 188 16.59 -19.26 9.42
CA TRP A 188 18.04 -19.26 9.13
C TRP A 188 18.87 -19.49 10.38
N ALA A 189 18.47 -18.97 11.52
CA ALA A 189 19.09 -19.23 12.81
C ALA A 189 18.91 -20.68 13.31
N GLY A 190 18.03 -21.46 12.67
CA GLY A 190 17.74 -22.84 13.02
C GLY A 190 16.68 -23.00 14.11
N LEU A 191 15.85 -22.00 14.35
CA LEU A 191 14.73 -22.10 15.26
C LEU A 191 13.67 -23.05 14.68
N ALA A 192 13.16 -23.96 15.50
CA ALA A 192 12.11 -24.90 15.12
C ALA A 192 10.71 -24.29 15.31
N THR A 193 10.58 -23.24 16.12
CA THR A 193 9.30 -22.61 16.44
C THR A 193 9.33 -21.12 16.11
N LEU A 194 8.18 -20.62 15.68
CA LEU A 194 7.89 -19.20 15.48
C LEU A 194 7.06 -18.73 16.68
N ALA A 195 7.70 -18.05 17.62
CA ALA A 195 7.02 -17.53 18.78
C ALA A 195 6.18 -16.30 18.44
N VAL A 196 4.92 -16.28 18.85
CA VAL A 196 3.98 -15.18 18.64
C VAL A 196 3.19 -14.88 19.92
N ALA A 197 2.73 -13.63 20.05
CA ALA A 197 1.93 -13.22 21.20
C ALA A 197 0.70 -14.14 21.38
N ALA A 198 0.41 -14.55 22.61
CA ALA A 198 -0.68 -15.47 22.92
C ALA A 198 -2.07 -14.89 22.52
N ARG A 199 -2.23 -13.56 22.60
CA ARG A 199 -3.46 -12.89 22.20
C ARG A 199 -3.49 -12.63 20.69
N PRO A 200 -4.44 -13.21 19.92
CA PRO A 200 -4.57 -12.94 18.50
C PRO A 200 -5.10 -11.51 18.24
N VAL A 201 -4.63 -10.91 17.15
CA VAL A 201 -5.07 -9.60 16.67
C VAL A 201 -5.55 -9.74 15.23
N GLU A 202 -6.77 -9.26 14.94
CA GLU A 202 -7.29 -9.26 13.55
C GLU A 202 -6.42 -8.38 12.64
N GLN A 203 -6.08 -8.90 11.46
CA GLN A 203 -5.27 -8.24 10.46
C GLN A 203 -6.15 -7.70 9.34
N ARG A 204 -5.87 -6.46 8.94
CA ARG A 204 -6.54 -5.80 7.81
C ARG A 204 -5.59 -5.82 6.63
N LEU A 205 -5.86 -6.71 5.69
CA LEU A 205 -5.00 -6.97 4.54
C LEU A 205 -5.78 -6.83 3.24
N VAL A 206 -5.09 -6.44 2.18
CA VAL A 206 -5.58 -6.53 0.81
C VAL A 206 -4.41 -6.90 -0.10
N HIS A 207 -4.65 -7.81 -1.04
CA HIS A 207 -3.65 -8.15 -2.04
C HIS A 207 -3.49 -7.00 -3.04
N ILE A 208 -2.27 -6.81 -3.54
CA ILE A 208 -1.96 -5.72 -4.46
C ILE A 208 -2.78 -5.79 -5.76
N ASP A 209 -3.05 -6.99 -6.27
CA ASP A 209 -3.85 -7.17 -7.49
C ASP A 209 -5.30 -6.69 -7.30
N ASP A 210 -5.86 -6.91 -6.10
CA ASP A 210 -7.21 -6.43 -5.78
C ASP A 210 -7.24 -4.90 -5.67
N LEU A 211 -6.19 -4.28 -5.10
CA LEU A 211 -6.09 -2.83 -5.05
C LEU A 211 -5.93 -2.21 -6.45
N VAL A 212 -5.12 -2.84 -7.30
CA VAL A 212 -4.96 -2.46 -8.70
C VAL A 212 -6.26 -2.64 -9.47
N GLY A 213 -6.91 -3.79 -9.32
CA GLY A 213 -8.21 -4.07 -9.94
C GLY A 213 -9.29 -3.06 -9.53
N ALA A 214 -9.38 -2.74 -8.23
CA ALA A 214 -10.29 -1.71 -7.73
C ALA A 214 -9.98 -0.31 -8.31
N SER A 215 -8.68 0.03 -8.46
CA SER A 215 -8.26 1.31 -9.03
C SER A 215 -8.69 1.45 -10.50
N LEU A 216 -8.51 0.40 -11.30
CA LEU A 216 -8.94 0.37 -12.70
C LEU A 216 -10.47 0.37 -12.84
N HIS A 217 -11.15 -0.47 -12.06
CA HIS A 217 -12.61 -0.56 -12.06
C HIS A 217 -13.26 0.78 -11.72
N LEU A 218 -12.83 1.43 -10.65
CA LEU A 218 -13.39 2.70 -10.18
C LEU A 218 -13.00 3.88 -11.09
N ALA A 219 -11.88 3.78 -11.82
CA ALA A 219 -11.50 4.79 -12.81
C ALA A 219 -12.53 4.90 -13.95
N GLU A 220 -13.24 3.82 -14.27
CA GLU A 220 -14.23 3.76 -15.36
C GLU A 220 -15.68 3.70 -14.87
N HIS A 221 -15.91 3.54 -13.58
CA HIS A 221 -17.24 3.45 -13.01
C HIS A 221 -17.84 4.84 -12.76
N GLU A 222 -18.87 5.23 -13.52
CA GLU A 222 -19.43 6.58 -13.47
C GLU A 222 -20.01 6.93 -12.09
N GLU A 223 -20.67 5.99 -11.45
CA GLU A 223 -21.29 6.21 -10.13
C GLU A 223 -20.25 6.29 -9.00
N ALA A 224 -18.96 6.01 -9.27
CA ALA A 224 -17.90 6.14 -8.28
C ALA A 224 -17.49 7.60 -8.01
N VAL A 225 -17.85 8.52 -8.90
CA VAL A 225 -17.47 9.94 -8.78
C VAL A 225 -18.05 10.56 -7.52
N GLY A 226 -17.18 11.27 -6.77
CA GLY A 226 -17.57 11.95 -5.53
C GLY A 226 -17.59 11.02 -4.31
N HIS A 227 -17.11 9.77 -4.44
CA HIS A 227 -17.12 8.80 -3.35
C HIS A 227 -15.72 8.33 -2.94
N ALA A 228 -15.61 7.94 -1.67
CA ALA A 228 -14.47 7.20 -1.15
C ALA A 228 -14.84 5.72 -1.02
N TYR A 229 -13.85 4.83 -1.16
CA TYR A 229 -14.01 3.39 -1.07
C TYR A 229 -12.96 2.78 -0.16
N ASN A 230 -13.40 2.05 0.86
CA ASN A 230 -12.50 1.19 1.61
C ASN A 230 -12.07 0.01 0.74
N VAL A 231 -10.77 -0.27 0.72
CA VAL A 231 -10.21 -1.41 -0.02
C VAL A 231 -9.52 -2.35 0.96
N VAL A 232 -10.25 -3.36 1.38
CA VAL A 232 -9.83 -4.40 2.33
C VAL A 232 -10.43 -5.73 1.89
N ALA A 233 -9.68 -6.83 2.01
CA ALA A 233 -10.21 -8.16 1.75
C ALA A 233 -11.42 -8.46 2.67
N GLU A 234 -12.34 -9.27 2.20
CA GLU A 234 -13.55 -9.65 2.97
C GLU A 234 -13.20 -10.51 4.21
N GLN A 235 -12.04 -11.18 4.17
CA GLN A 235 -11.52 -11.95 5.30
C GLN A 235 -10.59 -11.10 6.17
N TYR A 236 -10.67 -11.34 7.48
CA TYR A 236 -9.81 -10.72 8.49
C TYR A 236 -9.05 -11.83 9.24
N PRO A 237 -7.94 -12.33 8.69
CA PRO A 237 -7.15 -13.35 9.37
C PRO A 237 -6.61 -12.79 10.68
N SER A 238 -6.50 -13.63 11.70
CA SER A 238 -5.81 -13.25 12.91
C SER A 238 -4.29 -13.24 12.71
N SER A 239 -3.55 -12.59 13.63
CA SER A 239 -2.09 -12.68 13.67
C SER A 239 -1.61 -14.14 13.77
N HIS A 240 -2.38 -15.01 14.44
CA HIS A 240 -2.08 -16.45 14.53
C HIS A 240 -2.28 -17.16 13.19
N ASP A 241 -3.30 -16.80 12.38
CA ASP A 241 -3.49 -17.37 11.05
C ASP A 241 -2.33 -16.99 10.13
N VAL A 242 -1.94 -15.70 10.14
CA VAL A 242 -0.77 -15.23 9.38
C VAL A 242 0.50 -15.94 9.87
N ALA A 243 0.70 -16.06 11.17
CA ALA A 243 1.87 -16.74 11.73
C ALA A 243 1.94 -18.23 11.31
N ARG A 244 0.80 -18.95 11.27
CA ARG A 244 0.78 -20.34 10.80
C ARG A 244 1.19 -20.45 9.33
N ILE A 245 0.75 -19.54 8.49
CA ILE A 245 1.15 -19.50 7.07
C ILE A 245 2.66 -19.25 6.96
N LEU A 246 3.17 -18.25 7.71
CA LEU A 246 4.59 -17.93 7.73
C LEU A 246 5.42 -19.12 8.24
N ALA A 247 5.09 -19.68 9.41
CA ALA A 247 5.81 -20.80 10.00
C ALA A 247 5.82 -22.02 9.07
N GLY A 248 4.65 -22.39 8.52
CA GLY A 248 4.53 -23.50 7.57
C GLY A 248 5.39 -23.30 6.32
N ALA A 249 5.48 -22.09 5.79
CA ALA A 249 6.34 -21.77 4.65
C ALA A 249 7.83 -22.01 4.93
N PHE A 250 8.28 -21.94 6.20
CA PHE A 250 9.67 -22.17 6.59
C PHE A 250 9.90 -23.47 7.34
N GLY A 251 8.90 -24.36 7.42
CA GLY A 251 9.01 -25.65 8.12
C GLY A 251 9.11 -25.51 9.64
N MET A 252 8.55 -24.43 10.18
CA MET A 252 8.51 -24.14 11.63
C MET A 252 7.11 -24.44 12.18
N GLU A 253 7.02 -24.64 13.50
CA GLU A 253 5.76 -24.68 14.24
C GLU A 253 5.49 -23.33 14.90
N VAL A 254 4.22 -23.01 15.18
CA VAL A 254 3.87 -21.77 15.91
C VAL A 254 3.84 -22.06 17.41
N GLU A 255 4.52 -21.24 18.20
CA GLU A 255 4.51 -21.26 19.64
C GLU A 255 3.87 -19.99 20.20
N MET A 256 2.90 -20.15 21.11
CA MET A 256 2.23 -19.02 21.76
C MET A 256 3.02 -18.60 23.00
N ASP A 257 3.38 -17.32 23.09
CA ASP A 257 4.11 -16.74 24.22
C ASP A 257 3.32 -15.57 24.82
N ASP A 258 3.24 -15.53 26.14
CA ASP A 258 2.59 -14.43 26.87
C ASP A 258 3.42 -13.13 26.85
N GLN A 259 4.68 -13.20 26.45
CA GLN A 259 5.54 -12.03 26.30
C GLN A 259 5.27 -11.30 24.97
N ALA A 260 5.11 -10.00 25.02
CA ALA A 260 4.81 -9.19 23.83
C ALA A 260 5.96 -9.13 22.81
N ASP A 261 7.18 -9.45 23.20
CA ASP A 261 8.41 -9.37 22.38
C ASP A 261 9.19 -10.69 22.50
N CYS A 262 8.57 -11.77 22.01
CA CYS A 262 9.15 -13.11 21.97
C CYS A 262 9.96 -13.32 20.68
N GLY A 263 10.92 -14.24 20.71
CA GLY A 263 11.83 -14.55 19.60
C GLY A 263 13.20 -13.85 19.72
N LEU A 264 13.92 -13.71 18.61
CA LEU A 264 15.27 -13.14 18.58
C LEU A 264 15.25 -11.62 18.82
N ALA A 265 16.20 -11.13 19.64
CA ALA A 265 16.44 -9.71 19.84
C ALA A 265 16.82 -9.02 18.51
N TYR A 266 16.65 -7.70 18.45
CA TYR A 266 16.94 -6.93 17.23
C TYR A 266 18.39 -7.07 16.76
N GLU A 267 19.35 -7.04 17.70
CA GLU A 267 20.77 -7.16 17.42
C GLU A 267 21.12 -8.52 16.79
N ASP A 268 20.51 -9.60 17.29
CA ASP A 268 20.69 -10.94 16.74
C ASP A 268 20.07 -11.05 15.35
N ARG A 269 18.86 -10.51 15.16
CA ARG A 269 18.20 -10.47 13.84
C ARG A 269 19.02 -9.65 12.83
N ALA A 270 19.57 -8.52 13.26
CA ALA A 270 20.42 -7.68 12.40
C ALA A 270 21.73 -8.39 12.00
N ALA A 271 22.35 -9.10 12.92
CA ALA A 271 23.56 -9.88 12.62
C ALA A 271 23.28 -11.03 11.63
N ILE A 272 22.16 -11.76 11.83
CA ILE A 272 21.75 -12.84 10.93
C ILE A 272 21.35 -12.26 9.56
N HIS A 273 20.62 -11.15 9.53
CA HIS A 273 20.27 -10.46 8.29
C HIS A 273 21.51 -10.08 7.48
N ALA A 274 22.57 -9.56 8.14
CA ALA A 274 23.84 -9.27 7.47
C ALA A 274 24.47 -10.53 6.88
N GLN A 275 24.48 -11.66 7.60
CA GLN A 275 24.94 -12.94 7.06
C GLN A 275 24.12 -13.39 5.83
N MET A 276 22.79 -13.25 5.86
CA MET A 276 21.94 -13.61 4.72
C MET A 276 22.26 -12.75 3.50
N LEU A 277 22.55 -11.45 3.67
CA LEU A 277 23.01 -10.57 2.59
C LEU A 277 24.34 -11.05 2.00
N GLU A 278 25.30 -11.44 2.83
CA GLU A 278 26.58 -12.03 2.37
C GLU A 278 26.38 -13.33 1.59
N HIS A 279 25.34 -14.09 1.89
CA HIS A 279 24.94 -15.30 1.16
C HIS A 279 24.06 -15.03 -0.07
N GLY A 280 23.93 -13.76 -0.45
CA GLY A 280 23.31 -13.31 -1.72
C GLY A 280 21.80 -13.08 -1.62
N MET A 281 21.26 -12.81 -0.43
CA MET A 281 19.93 -12.23 -0.30
C MET A 281 19.94 -10.78 -0.81
N ALA A 282 18.89 -10.36 -1.50
CA ALA A 282 18.74 -8.99 -1.99
C ALA A 282 18.26 -8.04 -0.85
N PRO A 283 18.85 -6.83 -0.71
CA PRO A 283 18.57 -5.93 0.42
C PRO A 283 17.30 -5.08 0.20
N HIS A 284 16.19 -5.69 -0.12
CA HIS A 284 14.97 -4.96 -0.47
C HIS A 284 13.98 -4.81 0.68
N ILE A 285 13.85 -5.84 1.53
CA ILE A 285 12.89 -5.82 2.65
C ILE A 285 13.51 -5.11 3.85
N PHE A 286 12.73 -4.27 4.51
CA PHE A 286 13.20 -3.54 5.68
C PHE A 286 13.10 -4.39 6.95
N LEU A 287 14.25 -4.60 7.61
CA LEU A 287 14.29 -5.07 8.99
C LEU A 287 13.80 -3.95 9.93
N THR A 288 12.90 -4.28 10.84
CA THR A 288 12.36 -3.34 11.83
C THR A 288 12.87 -3.68 13.24
N GLU A 289 13.01 -2.66 14.10
CA GLU A 289 13.40 -2.88 15.50
C GLU A 289 12.41 -3.82 16.20
N GLN A 290 11.13 -3.51 16.12
CA GLN A 290 10.08 -4.34 16.67
C GLN A 290 9.71 -5.47 15.71
N ARG A 291 9.98 -6.70 16.14
CA ARG A 291 9.60 -7.93 15.45
C ARG A 291 8.08 -7.99 15.25
N PHE A 292 7.62 -8.40 14.07
CA PHE A 292 6.19 -8.51 13.76
C PHE A 292 5.34 -7.26 14.08
N ARG A 293 5.96 -6.07 14.03
CA ARG A 293 5.31 -4.80 14.40
C ARG A 293 3.89 -4.65 13.84
N PHE A 294 3.66 -5.09 12.60
CA PHE A 294 2.36 -4.94 11.98
C PHE A 294 1.32 -5.91 12.55
N MET A 295 1.73 -7.12 12.96
CA MET A 295 0.84 -8.14 13.52
C MET A 295 0.47 -7.88 14.99
N ALA A 296 1.28 -7.13 15.71
CA ALA A 296 1.06 -6.81 17.12
C ALA A 296 0.09 -5.65 17.35
N LYS A 297 -0.26 -4.90 16.29
CA LYS A 297 -1.03 -3.67 16.45
C LYS A 297 -2.53 -3.94 16.50
N GLU A 298 -3.13 -3.74 17.67
CA GLU A 298 -4.59 -3.60 17.79
C GLU A 298 -5.06 -2.25 17.23
N ASN A 299 -6.21 -2.27 16.56
CA ASN A 299 -6.90 -1.06 16.14
C ASN A 299 -8.36 -1.13 16.59
N ARG A 300 -8.84 -0.10 17.27
CA ARG A 300 -10.23 -0.02 17.75
C ARG A 300 -11.24 -0.07 16.60
N ASN A 301 -10.85 0.48 15.45
CA ASN A 301 -11.63 0.54 14.22
C ASN A 301 -11.18 -0.57 13.28
N ASN A 302 -11.15 -1.83 13.75
CA ASN A 302 -10.46 -2.94 13.10
C ASN A 302 -11.20 -3.51 11.87
N ARG A 303 -12.50 -3.32 11.75
CA ARG A 303 -13.28 -3.78 10.59
C ARG A 303 -13.82 -2.61 9.79
N LEU A 304 -13.80 -2.74 8.49
CA LEU A 304 -14.18 -1.71 7.53
C LEU A 304 -15.32 -2.24 6.67
N ARG A 305 -16.27 -1.36 6.33
CA ARG A 305 -17.30 -1.72 5.36
C ARG A 305 -16.72 -1.72 3.96
N VAL A 306 -17.11 -2.68 3.14
CA VAL A 306 -16.71 -2.81 1.73
C VAL A 306 -17.91 -2.86 0.79
N ASP A 307 -19.11 -2.74 1.34
CA ASP A 307 -20.36 -2.86 0.58
C ASP A 307 -20.45 -1.84 -0.56
N ALA A 308 -19.91 -0.63 -0.35
CA ALA A 308 -19.88 0.40 -1.38
C ALA A 308 -19.05 -0.06 -2.59
N LEU A 309 -17.86 -0.60 -2.37
CA LEU A 309 -17.01 -1.13 -3.44
C LEU A 309 -17.65 -2.35 -4.13
N LEU A 310 -18.18 -3.31 -3.35
CA LEU A 310 -18.87 -4.48 -3.91
C LEU A 310 -20.13 -4.09 -4.68
N GLY A 311 -20.82 -3.04 -4.24
CA GLY A 311 -22.02 -2.47 -4.88
C GLY A 311 -21.76 -1.94 -6.29
N THR A 312 -20.53 -1.52 -6.61
CA THR A 312 -20.13 -1.13 -7.97
C THR A 312 -19.98 -2.32 -8.94
N GLY A 313 -20.14 -3.54 -8.46
CA GLY A 313 -19.89 -4.76 -9.23
C GLY A 313 -18.45 -5.29 -9.15
N PHE A 314 -17.55 -4.60 -8.42
CA PHE A 314 -16.21 -5.11 -8.17
C PHE A 314 -16.25 -6.43 -7.39
N ARG A 315 -15.29 -7.32 -7.67
CA ARG A 315 -15.10 -8.58 -6.95
C ARG A 315 -13.61 -8.77 -6.67
N PHE A 316 -13.28 -9.12 -5.41
CA PHE A 316 -11.91 -9.45 -5.02
C PHE A 316 -11.49 -10.77 -5.68
N ALA A 317 -10.32 -10.78 -6.29
CA ALA A 317 -9.70 -11.98 -6.86
C ALA A 317 -9.08 -12.86 -5.75
N HIS A 318 -8.60 -12.23 -4.68
CA HIS A 318 -7.95 -12.88 -3.54
C HIS A 318 -8.87 -12.85 -2.31
N SER A 319 -10.03 -13.49 -2.38
CA SER A 319 -10.95 -13.63 -1.24
C SER A 319 -10.40 -14.55 -0.14
N ASP A 320 -9.58 -15.55 -0.50
CA ASP A 320 -8.77 -16.33 0.42
C ASP A 320 -7.34 -15.80 0.44
N LEU A 321 -6.91 -15.32 1.60
CA LEU A 321 -5.61 -14.67 1.76
C LEU A 321 -4.45 -15.66 1.98
N GLU A 322 -4.72 -16.91 2.39
CA GLU A 322 -3.67 -17.89 2.61
C GLU A 322 -2.88 -18.20 1.33
N PRO A 323 -3.50 -18.58 0.20
CA PRO A 323 -2.78 -18.79 -1.05
C PRO A 323 -2.05 -17.52 -1.54
N ALA A 324 -2.64 -16.34 -1.35
CA ALA A 324 -2.04 -15.08 -1.77
C ALA A 324 -0.78 -14.73 -0.96
N ILE A 325 -0.80 -14.98 0.35
CA ILE A 325 0.38 -14.82 1.23
C ILE A 325 1.46 -15.82 0.82
N GLN A 326 1.10 -17.09 0.59
CA GLN A 326 2.04 -18.11 0.16
C GLN A 326 2.71 -17.76 -1.18
N THR A 327 1.93 -17.36 -2.17
CA THR A 327 2.46 -16.88 -3.46
C THR A 327 3.41 -15.70 -3.31
N THR A 328 3.11 -14.78 -2.39
CA THR A 328 4.00 -13.65 -2.09
C THR A 328 5.33 -14.13 -1.50
N ILE A 329 5.31 -15.11 -0.59
CA ILE A 329 6.53 -15.70 0.01
C ILE A 329 7.36 -16.41 -1.06
N ASP A 330 6.70 -17.17 -1.94
CA ASP A 330 7.38 -17.91 -3.01
C ASP A 330 8.03 -16.95 -4.01
N TRP A 331 7.38 -15.83 -4.33
CA TRP A 331 7.96 -14.77 -5.13
C TRP A 331 9.22 -14.17 -4.47
N TYR A 332 9.21 -13.93 -3.15
CA TYR A 332 10.40 -13.45 -2.44
C TYR A 332 11.56 -14.42 -2.51
N ARG A 333 11.30 -15.74 -2.43
CA ARG A 333 12.34 -16.77 -2.60
C ARG A 333 12.91 -16.77 -4.01
N GLU A 334 12.04 -16.78 -5.02
CA GLU A 334 12.42 -16.79 -6.42
C GLU A 334 13.32 -15.60 -6.77
N HIS A 335 12.99 -14.43 -6.24
CA HIS A 335 13.74 -13.19 -6.47
C HIS A 335 14.87 -12.95 -5.45
N ARG A 336 15.14 -13.94 -4.59
CA ARG A 336 16.17 -13.87 -3.54
C ARG A 336 15.98 -12.70 -2.55
N TRP A 337 14.78 -12.24 -2.36
CA TRP A 337 14.47 -11.25 -1.32
C TRP A 337 14.47 -11.86 0.09
N ILE A 338 14.31 -13.17 0.15
CA ILE A 338 14.60 -14.04 1.29
C ILE A 338 15.35 -15.27 0.79
N ILE A 339 16.15 -15.88 1.65
CA ILE A 339 16.84 -17.14 1.39
C ILE A 339 16.65 -18.08 2.58
N THR A 340 16.75 -19.36 2.32
CA THR A 340 16.75 -20.43 3.33
C THR A 340 18.09 -21.17 3.30
N ARG A 341 18.46 -21.82 4.39
CA ARG A 341 19.64 -22.71 4.42
C ARG A 341 19.41 -23.98 3.63
#